data_3031d70c1727c70400e0bcf1acbbedb6
#
_entry.id   3031d70c1727c70400e0bcf1acbbedb6
#
_cell.length_a   1.000
_cell.length_b   1.000
_cell.length_c   1.000
_cell.angle_alpha   90.00
_cell.angle_beta   90.00
_cell.angle_gamma   90.00
#
_symmetry.space_group_name_H-M   'P 1'
#
loop_
_entity.id
_entity.type
_entity.pdbx_description
1 polymer ?
#
loop_
_entity_poly.entity_id
_entity_poly.type
_entity_poly.pdbx_seq_one_letter_code
_entity_poly.pdbx_strand_id
1 'polypeptide(L)'
;MRDERAVYNWGKGRPASAARALVLVLLCGWAGPAGAAKIYPSAGSTSAAFLKLGVGARAVAMGGAFSAVPGDPYAIYWNPAGLAGLDGKRHAGLFHNEYFQGLGQEFLFYTAPAAGFDLPLVGRPRNGAFGLGLNYFYTPKDMERRSGLYEADPVNPISPVEGKFGAYDLAFSAGYGWRRGADLSLGAAFKVIRQSIDNQSGGSVALDLGLLREFRRGGVPYTAGFTVQNIGPGIKLVDRRYGLPLVFKAGLSRPLPGPGGLLTLEAAKPVDNYPSVAVGVEYPLTERLALRTGYRYRQYGNELGASFGFSAGAGVVFDRLTFDYAFTPFGALGNSHRFSINLSFGAAGAERGAAAAPVPPAAPAPEGYRNFQFKVSPRPLTLSARGAKYEIKAVSGECGLYSLTFVTLLRGEVPAGLSVAEGSPSVAAMAGLPAGTLPLGLWRAGALPGNLQGDLKIEFRVPKEDAAAQTVALLYKAGGSWKDAGAALSGGDEKFNFFTALVPQAAEYAAVKKD
;
A
#
# COMPACT_ATOMS: atom_id res chain seq x y z
N MET A 1 36.11 -7.17 29.50
CA MET A 1 35.45 -6.47 30.61
C MET A 1 35.38 -4.99 30.28
N ARG A 2 34.30 -4.53 29.77
CA ARG A 2 33.68 -3.20 29.95
C ARG A 2 32.34 -3.22 29.26
N ASP A 3 31.37 -3.05 30.11
CA ASP A 3 29.93 -3.06 29.87
C ASP A 3 29.56 -1.72 29.24
N GLU A 4 28.95 -1.69 28.06
CA GLU A 4 28.31 -0.50 27.50
C GLU A 4 26.86 -0.82 27.13
N ARG A 5 26.04 -0.85 28.19
CA ARG A 5 24.58 -0.71 28.07
C ARG A 5 24.25 0.77 27.93
N ALA A 6 24.14 1.27 26.74
CA ALA A 6 23.47 2.55 26.48
C ALA A 6 21.95 2.34 26.56
N VAL A 7 21.43 2.51 27.80
CA VAL A 7 19.98 2.59 28.06
C VAL A 7 19.49 3.94 27.55
N TYR A 8 18.82 3.95 26.40
CA TYR A 8 18.05 5.11 25.97
C TYR A 8 16.76 5.19 26.79
N ASN A 9 16.81 6.04 27.80
CA ASN A 9 15.69 6.36 28.67
C ASN A 9 14.80 7.42 28.00
N TRP A 10 13.74 6.99 27.31
CA TRP A 10 12.71 7.88 26.78
C TRP A 10 11.71 8.18 27.89
N GLY A 11 11.91 9.34 28.55
CA GLY A 11 10.94 9.91 29.45
C GLY A 11 9.55 9.98 28.84
N LYS A 12 8.54 9.73 29.64
CA LYS A 12 7.11 9.89 29.35
C LYS A 12 6.79 11.37 29.02
N GLY A 13 7.20 11.83 27.82
CA GLY A 13 6.84 13.14 27.25
C GLY A 13 5.51 13.03 26.53
N ARG A 14 4.55 13.83 26.96
CA ARG A 14 3.20 13.95 26.41
C ARG A 14 3.24 14.17 24.89
N PRO A 15 2.43 13.47 24.07
CA PRO A 15 2.41 13.63 22.61
C PRO A 15 1.93 15.01 22.13
N ALA A 16 1.45 15.86 23.04
CA ALA A 16 0.94 17.19 22.72
C ALA A 16 2.00 18.23 22.30
N SER A 17 3.29 18.03 22.59
CA SER A 17 4.34 19.01 22.26
C SER A 17 4.85 18.89 20.82
N ALA A 18 4.94 17.69 20.27
CA ALA A 18 5.38 17.47 18.89
C ALA A 18 4.30 17.91 17.88
N ALA A 19 3.02 17.67 18.17
CA ALA A 19 1.91 18.14 17.35
C ALA A 19 1.78 19.68 17.37
N ARG A 20 2.02 20.33 18.50
CA ARG A 20 2.04 21.79 18.61
C ARG A 20 3.22 22.44 17.89
N ALA A 21 4.39 21.82 17.91
CA ALA A 21 5.56 22.30 17.17
C ALA A 21 5.36 22.16 15.65
N LEU A 22 4.72 21.10 15.18
CA LEU A 22 4.41 20.89 13.78
C LEU A 22 3.38 21.91 13.26
N VAL A 23 2.37 22.23 14.05
CA VAL A 23 1.36 23.25 13.73
C VAL A 23 1.98 24.67 13.72
N LEU A 24 2.91 24.97 14.61
CA LEU A 24 3.60 26.26 14.66
C LEU A 24 4.57 26.47 13.48
N VAL A 25 5.27 25.45 13.01
CA VAL A 25 6.14 25.53 11.82
C VAL A 25 5.33 25.70 10.54
N LEU A 26 4.09 25.20 10.48
CA LEU A 26 3.19 25.36 9.34
C LEU A 26 2.45 26.71 9.34
N LEU A 27 2.33 27.39 10.51
CA LEU A 27 1.70 28.69 10.66
C LEU A 27 2.68 29.87 10.48
N CYS A 28 4.00 29.64 10.55
CA CYS A 28 4.99 30.65 10.16
C CYS A 28 5.03 30.76 8.64
N GLY A 29 4.02 31.41 8.07
CA GLY A 29 3.98 31.79 6.66
C GLY A 29 5.28 32.52 6.29
N TRP A 30 6.01 31.97 5.37
CA TRP A 30 7.05 32.69 4.67
C TRP A 30 6.40 33.83 3.87
N ALA A 31 6.30 34.99 4.48
CA ALA A 31 6.11 36.22 3.76
C ALA A 31 7.46 36.53 3.06
N GLY A 32 7.71 35.84 1.94
CA GLY A 32 8.78 36.22 1.04
C GLY A 32 8.45 37.59 0.44
N PRO A 33 9.45 38.41 0.07
CA PRO A 33 9.21 39.69 -0.57
C PRO A 33 8.34 39.48 -1.83
N ALA A 34 7.27 40.25 -1.96
CA ALA A 34 6.44 40.29 -3.16
C ALA A 34 7.30 40.83 -4.32
N GLY A 35 8.03 39.94 -4.97
CA GLY A 35 8.71 40.24 -6.23
C GLY A 35 7.66 40.35 -7.31
N ALA A 36 7.87 41.28 -8.28
CA ALA A 36 6.96 41.44 -9.42
C ALA A 36 6.71 40.10 -10.12
N ALA A 37 5.44 39.86 -10.48
CA ALA A 37 5.01 38.70 -11.24
C ALA A 37 5.90 38.45 -12.45
N LYS A 38 6.47 37.25 -12.52
CA LYS A 38 7.29 36.85 -13.66
C LYS A 38 6.66 35.63 -14.32
N ILE A 39 5.95 35.89 -15.41
CA ILE A 39 5.34 34.80 -16.19
C ILE A 39 6.46 34.00 -16.86
N TYR A 40 6.38 32.68 -16.75
CA TYR A 40 7.33 31.81 -17.46
C TYR A 40 7.12 31.95 -18.97
N PRO A 41 8.18 32.10 -19.79
CA PRO A 41 8.02 32.39 -21.22
C PRO A 41 7.16 31.39 -22.00
N SER A 42 7.18 30.12 -21.60
CA SER A 42 6.37 29.04 -22.21
C SER A 42 5.11 28.69 -21.40
N ALA A 43 4.68 29.55 -20.47
CA ALA A 43 3.45 29.28 -19.71
C ALA A 43 2.25 29.20 -20.64
N GLY A 44 1.42 28.15 -20.49
CA GLY A 44 0.22 27.95 -21.32
C GLY A 44 0.49 27.47 -22.75
N SER A 45 1.74 27.19 -23.13
CA SER A 45 2.09 26.75 -24.50
C SER A 45 1.96 25.24 -24.74
N THR A 46 1.61 24.44 -23.70
CA THR A 46 1.45 23.01 -23.83
C THR A 46 -0.01 22.61 -23.99
N SER A 47 -0.26 21.57 -24.78
CA SER A 47 -1.55 20.86 -24.84
C SER A 47 -1.73 19.95 -23.61
N ALA A 48 -2.94 19.45 -23.41
CA ALA A 48 -3.26 18.48 -22.36
C ALA A 48 -2.76 18.90 -20.96
N ALA A 49 -2.91 20.18 -20.61
CA ALA A 49 -2.45 20.75 -19.34
C ALA A 49 -3.05 20.03 -18.09
N PHE A 50 -4.20 19.38 -18.24
CA PHE A 50 -4.87 18.58 -17.20
C PHE A 50 -3.98 17.42 -16.67
N LEU A 51 -3.01 16.95 -17.44
CA LEU A 51 -2.03 15.94 -17.00
C LEU A 51 -1.10 16.43 -15.88
N LYS A 52 -1.11 17.73 -15.56
CA LYS A 52 -0.40 18.32 -14.42
C LYS A 52 -1.28 18.44 -13.16
N LEU A 53 -2.60 18.21 -13.29
CA LEU A 53 -3.51 18.25 -12.15
C LEU A 53 -3.38 16.95 -11.36
N GLY A 54 -3.04 17.04 -10.08
CA GLY A 54 -2.85 15.87 -9.23
C GLY A 54 -4.13 15.07 -9.06
N VAL A 55 -4.01 13.75 -8.98
CA VAL A 55 -5.10 12.81 -8.73
C VAL A 55 -4.88 12.06 -7.41
N GLY A 56 -5.98 11.60 -6.80
CA GLY A 56 -5.95 10.93 -5.50
C GLY A 56 -5.88 11.92 -4.34
N ALA A 57 -6.94 11.98 -3.52
CA ALA A 57 -7.06 12.94 -2.43
C ALA A 57 -5.91 12.80 -1.41
N ARG A 58 -5.44 11.57 -1.13
CA ARG A 58 -4.26 11.32 -0.30
C ARG A 58 -3.03 12.08 -0.79
N ALA A 59 -2.69 11.90 -2.06
CA ALA A 59 -1.48 12.50 -2.65
C ALA A 59 -1.59 14.04 -2.72
N VAL A 60 -2.77 14.53 -3.10
CA VAL A 60 -3.01 15.97 -3.20
C VAL A 60 -2.96 16.65 -1.84
N ALA A 61 -3.54 16.04 -0.78
CA ALA A 61 -3.46 16.55 0.58
C ALA A 61 -2.01 16.68 1.09
N MET A 62 -1.08 15.89 0.54
CA MET A 62 0.36 15.97 0.82
C MET A 62 1.10 16.92 -0.12
N GLY A 63 0.45 17.94 -0.68
CA GLY A 63 1.05 18.90 -1.61
C GLY A 63 1.43 18.30 -2.96
N GLY A 64 1.04 17.05 -3.24
CA GLY A 64 1.45 16.28 -4.41
C GLY A 64 2.91 15.86 -4.38
N ALA A 65 3.57 15.82 -3.23
CA ALA A 65 4.92 15.27 -3.05
C ALA A 65 4.86 13.75 -2.99
N PHE A 66 4.67 13.09 -4.13
CA PHE A 66 4.26 11.68 -4.18
C PHE A 66 5.11 10.78 -5.08
N SER A 67 6.08 11.33 -5.81
CA SER A 67 6.93 10.57 -6.74
C SER A 67 7.86 9.54 -6.06
N ALA A 68 8.06 9.65 -4.73
CA ALA A 68 8.88 8.74 -3.94
C ALA A 68 8.04 7.85 -2.98
N VAL A 69 6.72 7.75 -3.16
CA VAL A 69 5.84 6.92 -2.32
C VAL A 69 5.61 5.57 -2.99
N PRO A 70 6.15 4.47 -2.45
CA PRO A 70 5.91 3.13 -2.98
C PRO A 70 4.56 2.58 -2.50
N GLY A 71 3.99 1.64 -3.28
CA GLY A 71 2.86 0.82 -2.83
C GLY A 71 1.52 1.56 -2.73
N ASP A 72 1.37 2.68 -3.43
CA ASP A 72 0.09 3.36 -3.54
C ASP A 72 -0.59 3.05 -4.89
N PRO A 73 -1.90 2.77 -4.94
CA PRO A 73 -2.59 2.48 -6.19
C PRO A 73 -2.57 3.61 -7.22
N TYR A 74 -2.47 4.88 -6.78
CA TYR A 74 -2.31 6.04 -7.66
C TYR A 74 -0.90 6.17 -8.26
N ALA A 75 0.01 5.23 -8.00
CA ALA A 75 1.36 5.21 -8.58
C ALA A 75 1.34 5.19 -10.11
N ILE A 76 0.30 4.61 -10.74
CA ILE A 76 0.10 4.66 -12.19
C ILE A 76 0.13 6.09 -12.75
N TYR A 77 -0.28 7.07 -11.95
CA TYR A 77 -0.27 8.49 -12.29
C TYR A 77 1.01 9.20 -11.79
N TRP A 78 1.43 8.94 -10.53
CA TRP A 78 2.50 9.71 -9.89
C TRP A 78 3.91 9.23 -10.23
N ASN A 79 4.15 7.94 -10.17
CA ASN A 79 5.40 7.27 -10.51
C ASN A 79 5.13 5.78 -10.73
N PRO A 80 5.13 5.27 -11.97
CA PRO A 80 4.75 3.88 -12.25
C PRO A 80 5.64 2.83 -11.55
N ALA A 81 6.87 3.20 -11.13
CA ALA A 81 7.70 2.31 -10.33
C ALA A 81 7.08 1.97 -8.95
N GLY A 82 6.21 2.86 -8.43
CA GLY A 82 5.49 2.63 -7.17
C GLY A 82 4.52 1.46 -7.21
N LEU A 83 4.05 1.04 -8.39
CA LEU A 83 3.20 -0.14 -8.55
C LEU A 83 3.90 -1.41 -8.05
N ALA A 84 5.23 -1.49 -8.18
CA ALA A 84 6.02 -2.62 -7.70
C ALA A 84 5.95 -2.83 -6.17
N GLY A 85 5.54 -1.81 -5.42
CA GLY A 85 5.40 -1.84 -3.96
C GLY A 85 3.99 -2.18 -3.46
N LEU A 86 3.04 -2.47 -4.34
CA LEU A 86 1.67 -2.85 -3.93
C LEU A 86 1.67 -4.14 -3.11
N ASP A 87 0.69 -4.26 -2.22
CA ASP A 87 0.53 -5.31 -1.20
C ASP A 87 0.10 -6.69 -1.75
N GLY A 88 0.18 -6.89 -3.06
CA GLY A 88 -0.24 -8.14 -3.71
C GLY A 88 -1.75 -8.30 -3.87
N LYS A 89 -2.55 -7.34 -3.43
CA LYS A 89 -3.99 -7.29 -3.66
C LYS A 89 -4.33 -6.57 -4.96
N ARG A 90 -5.58 -6.68 -5.36
CA ARG A 90 -6.16 -5.85 -6.41
C ARG A 90 -6.77 -4.62 -5.78
N HIS A 91 -6.61 -3.48 -6.44
CA HIS A 91 -7.22 -2.24 -6.00
C HIS A 91 -7.99 -1.61 -7.15
N ALA A 92 -9.14 -1.05 -6.84
CA ALA A 92 -9.89 -0.20 -7.74
C ALA A 92 -10.35 1.03 -6.99
N GLY A 93 -10.45 2.15 -7.66
CA GLY A 93 -10.92 3.36 -7.01
C GLY A 93 -11.35 4.44 -7.97
N LEU A 94 -12.04 5.39 -7.37
CA LEU A 94 -12.55 6.60 -7.99
C LEU A 94 -11.99 7.79 -7.23
N PHE A 95 -11.59 8.80 -7.97
CA PHE A 95 -11.26 10.13 -7.48
C PHE A 95 -12.12 11.15 -8.20
N HIS A 96 -12.75 12.04 -7.45
CA HIS A 96 -13.51 13.19 -7.90
C HIS A 96 -12.86 14.47 -7.40
N ASN A 97 -12.70 15.44 -8.28
CA ASN A 97 -12.21 16.77 -7.96
C ASN A 97 -13.22 17.80 -8.44
N GLU A 98 -13.86 18.44 -7.49
CA GLU A 98 -14.62 19.65 -7.74
C GLU A 98 -13.64 20.83 -7.74
N TYR A 99 -13.44 21.36 -8.93
CA TYR A 99 -12.53 22.49 -9.15
C TYR A 99 -13.32 23.79 -9.17
N PHE A 100 -12.63 24.91 -9.13
CA PHE A 100 -13.30 26.22 -9.21
C PHE A 100 -14.00 26.41 -10.57
N GLN A 101 -15.02 27.28 -10.63
CA GLN A 101 -15.79 27.65 -11.83
C GLN A 101 -16.50 26.45 -12.52
N GLY A 102 -16.90 25.45 -11.77
CA GLY A 102 -17.62 24.28 -12.31
C GLY A 102 -16.78 23.32 -13.14
N LEU A 103 -15.45 23.47 -13.11
CA LEU A 103 -14.55 22.50 -13.73
C LEU A 103 -14.54 21.21 -12.90
N GLY A 104 -14.58 20.07 -13.56
CA GLY A 104 -14.57 18.77 -12.92
C GLY A 104 -13.42 17.89 -13.41
N GLN A 105 -12.93 17.01 -12.53
CA GLN A 105 -11.95 15.99 -12.87
C GLN A 105 -12.29 14.67 -12.21
N GLU A 106 -12.35 13.62 -13.00
CA GLU A 106 -12.55 12.25 -12.55
C GLU A 106 -11.31 11.41 -12.83
N PHE A 107 -10.93 10.56 -11.91
CA PHE A 107 -9.90 9.57 -12.14
C PHE A 107 -10.34 8.21 -11.63
N LEU A 108 -10.38 7.25 -12.53
CA LEU A 108 -10.63 5.84 -12.24
C LEU A 108 -9.32 5.08 -12.32
N PHE A 109 -9.09 4.14 -11.43
CA PHE A 109 -7.96 3.24 -11.55
C PHE A 109 -8.33 1.80 -11.21
N TYR A 110 -7.54 0.90 -11.75
CA TYR A 110 -7.48 -0.51 -11.37
C TYR A 110 -6.02 -0.96 -11.33
N THR A 111 -5.64 -1.64 -10.25
CA THR A 111 -4.30 -2.24 -10.15
C THR A 111 -4.41 -3.71 -9.73
N ALA A 112 -3.50 -4.52 -10.24
CA ALA A 112 -3.46 -5.95 -9.95
C ALA A 112 -2.01 -6.47 -9.93
N PRO A 113 -1.71 -7.46 -9.07
CA PRO A 113 -0.43 -8.17 -9.13
C PRO A 113 -0.21 -8.76 -10.51
N ALA A 114 1.02 -8.70 -11.00
CA ALA A 114 1.38 -9.25 -12.31
C ALA A 114 1.46 -10.79 -12.32
N ALA A 115 1.56 -11.40 -11.15
CA ALA A 115 1.60 -12.85 -11.01
C ALA A 115 0.32 -13.50 -11.56
N GLY A 116 0.47 -14.39 -12.54
CA GLY A 116 -0.66 -15.09 -13.17
C GLY A 116 -1.12 -14.53 -14.51
N PHE A 117 -0.57 -13.41 -14.96
CA PHE A 117 -0.81 -12.90 -16.32
C PHE A 117 0.30 -13.36 -17.25
N ASP A 118 -0.08 -13.82 -18.44
CA ASP A 118 0.84 -14.11 -19.55
C ASP A 118 0.76 -12.96 -20.55
N LEU A 119 1.79 -12.14 -20.61
CA LEU A 119 1.80 -10.96 -21.48
C LEU A 119 2.43 -11.29 -22.82
N PRO A 120 1.76 -10.94 -23.94
CA PRO A 120 2.32 -11.05 -25.25
C PRO A 120 3.65 -10.40 -25.37
N LEU A 121 4.68 -10.34 -25.40
CA LEU A 121 5.96 -9.61 -25.47
C LEU A 121 6.81 -9.64 -24.19
N VAL A 122 6.24 -9.81 -23.01
CA VAL A 122 6.96 -9.77 -21.74
C VAL A 122 7.03 -11.16 -21.08
N GLY A 123 6.19 -12.09 -21.53
CA GLY A 123 6.07 -13.43 -20.93
C GLY A 123 5.30 -13.38 -19.61
N ARG A 124 5.66 -14.23 -18.66
CA ARG A 124 5.04 -14.29 -17.31
C ARG A 124 5.85 -13.47 -16.32
N PRO A 125 5.47 -12.21 -16.08
CA PRO A 125 6.17 -11.39 -15.09
C PRO A 125 5.95 -11.98 -13.69
N ARG A 126 7.04 -12.23 -12.98
CA ARG A 126 6.99 -12.84 -11.65
C ARG A 126 6.90 -11.82 -10.52
N ASN A 127 7.37 -10.59 -10.75
CA ASN A 127 7.51 -9.55 -9.72
C ASN A 127 6.94 -8.24 -10.23
N GLY A 128 5.95 -7.68 -9.53
CA GLY A 128 5.39 -6.37 -9.84
C GLY A 128 3.87 -6.35 -9.96
N ALA A 129 3.34 -5.22 -10.40
CA ALA A 129 1.91 -5.03 -10.59
C ALA A 129 1.62 -4.18 -11.83
N PHE A 130 0.46 -4.43 -12.42
CA PHE A 130 -0.14 -3.62 -13.48
C PHE A 130 -1.04 -2.56 -12.89
N GLY A 131 -1.12 -1.44 -13.59
CA GLY A 131 -2.07 -0.38 -13.32
C GLY A 131 -2.75 0.07 -14.60
N LEU A 132 -4.04 0.33 -14.50
CA LEU A 132 -4.84 1.05 -15.49
C LEU A 132 -5.35 2.33 -14.84
N GLY A 133 -5.44 3.41 -15.62
CA GLY A 133 -5.95 4.69 -15.17
C GLY A 133 -6.73 5.39 -16.27
N LEU A 134 -7.84 6.02 -15.91
CA LEU A 134 -8.63 6.87 -16.79
C LEU A 134 -8.80 8.23 -16.12
N ASN A 135 -8.22 9.26 -16.71
CA ASN A 135 -8.30 10.65 -16.24
C ASN A 135 -9.19 11.45 -17.20
N TYR A 136 -10.28 11.98 -16.70
CA TYR A 136 -11.24 12.77 -17.45
C TYR A 136 -11.40 14.13 -16.79
N PHE A 137 -11.09 15.18 -17.51
CA PHE A 137 -11.23 16.57 -17.10
C PHE A 137 -12.23 17.27 -18.03
N TYR A 138 -13.15 18.04 -17.47
CA TYR A 138 -14.23 18.64 -18.25
C TYR A 138 -14.64 20.00 -17.71
N THR A 139 -15.21 20.80 -18.63
CA THR A 139 -15.85 22.07 -18.34
C THR A 139 -17.37 21.92 -18.28
N PRO A 140 -18.12 22.86 -17.71
CA PRO A 140 -19.55 22.96 -17.95
C PRO A 140 -19.86 22.97 -19.46
N LYS A 141 -20.98 22.34 -19.86
CA LYS A 141 -21.38 22.24 -21.27
C LYS A 141 -22.10 23.50 -21.78
N ASP A 142 -22.33 24.46 -20.94
CA ASP A 142 -23.08 25.67 -21.20
C ASP A 142 -22.19 26.93 -21.24
N MET A 143 -20.89 26.76 -21.48
CA MET A 143 -19.99 27.88 -21.72
C MET A 143 -20.45 28.65 -22.95
N GLU A 144 -20.54 29.97 -22.80
CA GLU A 144 -21.01 30.83 -23.88
C GLU A 144 -19.94 31.01 -24.95
N ARG A 145 -20.33 30.76 -26.20
CA ARG A 145 -19.52 31.12 -27.37
C ARG A 145 -19.85 32.58 -27.76
N ARG A 146 -18.83 33.41 -27.88
CA ARG A 146 -18.93 34.80 -28.34
C ARG A 146 -17.91 35.06 -29.43
N SER A 147 -18.28 35.79 -30.47
CA SER A 147 -17.42 36.04 -31.63
C SER A 147 -16.21 36.93 -31.32
N GLY A 148 -16.29 37.74 -30.31
CA GLY A 148 -15.26 38.75 -30.03
C GLY A 148 -15.23 39.91 -30.99
N LEU A 149 -16.14 39.98 -31.95
CA LEU A 149 -16.16 41.05 -32.98
C LEU A 149 -16.41 42.45 -32.44
N TYR A 150 -17.01 42.55 -31.27
CA TYR A 150 -17.39 43.82 -30.66
C TYR A 150 -16.54 44.23 -29.45
N GLU A 151 -15.42 43.53 -29.19
CA GLU A 151 -14.56 43.80 -28.01
C GLU A 151 -13.95 45.21 -28.01
N ALA A 152 -13.81 45.85 -29.18
CA ALA A 152 -13.33 47.22 -29.32
C ALA A 152 -14.46 48.26 -29.29
N ASP A 153 -15.72 47.86 -29.15
CA ASP A 153 -16.86 48.79 -29.07
C ASP A 153 -16.88 49.45 -27.68
N PRO A 154 -16.73 50.80 -27.57
CA PRO A 154 -16.71 51.48 -26.29
C PRO A 154 -18.07 51.52 -25.58
N VAL A 155 -19.19 51.21 -26.29
CA VAL A 155 -20.54 51.21 -25.71
C VAL A 155 -20.98 49.79 -25.33
N ASN A 156 -20.67 48.81 -26.15
CA ASN A 156 -21.03 47.40 -25.93
C ASN A 156 -19.80 46.48 -26.15
N PRO A 157 -18.86 46.45 -25.20
CA PRO A 157 -17.62 45.71 -25.37
C PRO A 157 -17.79 44.19 -25.32
N ILE A 158 -19.00 43.68 -25.06
CA ILE A 158 -19.29 42.27 -24.96
C ILE A 158 -20.08 41.82 -26.18
N SER A 159 -19.47 40.95 -27.01
CA SER A 159 -20.15 40.34 -28.14
C SER A 159 -21.36 39.51 -27.69
N PRO A 160 -22.46 39.50 -28.47
CA PRO A 160 -23.62 38.65 -28.16
C PRO A 160 -23.27 37.18 -28.12
N VAL A 161 -24.07 36.41 -27.40
CA VAL A 161 -23.91 34.95 -27.31
C VAL A 161 -24.36 34.33 -28.63
N GLU A 162 -23.46 33.61 -29.30
CA GLU A 162 -23.70 32.91 -30.57
C GLU A 162 -24.03 31.44 -30.40
N GLY A 163 -23.84 30.92 -29.18
CA GLY A 163 -24.11 29.51 -28.86
C GLY A 163 -23.45 29.10 -27.55
N LYS A 164 -23.57 27.80 -27.26
CA LYS A 164 -22.95 27.19 -26.11
C LYS A 164 -21.97 26.11 -26.56
N PHE A 165 -20.91 25.88 -25.77
CA PHE A 165 -19.95 24.82 -26.01
C PHE A 165 -19.44 24.23 -24.70
N GLY A 166 -18.71 23.13 -24.79
CA GLY A 166 -17.96 22.52 -23.70
C GLY A 166 -16.60 22.05 -24.15
N ALA A 167 -15.74 21.76 -23.22
CA ALA A 167 -14.44 21.18 -23.47
C ALA A 167 -14.21 19.97 -22.57
N TYR A 168 -13.45 19.00 -23.05
CA TYR A 168 -12.98 17.88 -22.24
C TYR A 168 -11.62 17.39 -22.68
N ASP A 169 -10.90 16.87 -21.71
CA ASP A 169 -9.63 16.18 -21.89
C ASP A 169 -9.73 14.77 -21.28
N LEU A 170 -9.23 13.78 -22.00
CA LEU A 170 -9.25 12.38 -21.59
C LEU A 170 -7.86 11.77 -21.74
N ALA A 171 -7.41 11.02 -20.74
CA ALA A 171 -6.21 10.21 -20.83
C ALA A 171 -6.45 8.81 -20.25
N PHE A 172 -6.28 7.79 -21.08
CA PHE A 172 -6.20 6.40 -20.64
C PHE A 172 -4.73 6.04 -20.46
N SER A 173 -4.40 5.43 -19.33
CA SER A 173 -3.04 5.01 -18.98
C SER A 173 -3.02 3.51 -18.69
N ALA A 174 -2.01 2.82 -19.21
CA ALA A 174 -1.70 1.44 -18.86
C ALA A 174 -0.22 1.34 -18.48
N GLY A 175 0.10 0.76 -17.34
CA GLY A 175 1.46 0.74 -16.85
C GLY A 175 1.81 -0.52 -16.07
N TYR A 176 3.11 -0.69 -15.89
CA TYR A 176 3.70 -1.81 -15.19
C TYR A 176 4.86 -1.33 -14.33
N GLY A 177 4.87 -1.76 -13.07
CA GLY A 177 5.98 -1.54 -12.15
C GLY A 177 6.54 -2.89 -11.68
N TRP A 178 7.87 -3.00 -11.62
CA TRP A 178 8.55 -4.23 -11.22
C TRP A 178 9.76 -3.96 -10.34
N ARG A 179 10.08 -4.91 -9.47
CA ARG A 179 11.31 -4.87 -8.66
C ARG A 179 12.48 -5.47 -9.40
N ARG A 180 13.63 -4.81 -9.29
CA ARG A 180 14.93 -5.30 -9.76
C ARG A 180 15.89 -5.38 -8.57
N GLY A 181 16.08 -6.58 -8.04
CA GLY A 181 16.82 -6.76 -6.79
C GLY A 181 16.01 -6.38 -5.56
N ALA A 182 16.69 -6.10 -4.46
CA ALA A 182 16.07 -5.86 -3.16
C ALA A 182 15.59 -4.40 -2.95
N ASP A 183 16.25 -3.44 -3.60
CA ASP A 183 16.14 -2.01 -3.29
C ASP A 183 15.72 -1.12 -4.47
N LEU A 184 15.62 -1.69 -5.67
CA LEU A 184 15.31 -0.93 -6.89
C LEU A 184 13.99 -1.37 -7.48
N SER A 185 13.09 -0.40 -7.72
CA SER A 185 11.86 -0.59 -8.49
C SER A 185 11.90 0.29 -9.74
N LEU A 186 11.46 -0.26 -10.85
CA LEU A 186 11.33 0.41 -12.13
C LEU A 186 9.88 0.38 -12.59
N GLY A 187 9.48 1.32 -13.42
CA GLY A 187 8.14 1.34 -13.95
C GLY A 187 8.02 2.16 -15.22
N ALA A 188 7.05 1.76 -16.04
CA ALA A 188 6.67 2.47 -17.25
C ALA A 188 5.15 2.51 -17.38
N ALA A 189 4.62 3.60 -17.93
CA ALA A 189 3.20 3.72 -18.26
C ALA A 189 3.03 4.37 -19.63
N PHE A 190 2.21 3.76 -20.46
CA PHE A 190 1.81 4.29 -21.75
C PHE A 190 0.46 5.00 -21.60
N LYS A 191 0.29 6.15 -22.27
CA LYS A 191 -0.92 6.95 -22.25
C LYS A 191 -1.46 7.19 -23.66
N VAL A 192 -2.78 7.13 -23.80
CA VAL A 192 -3.51 7.63 -24.98
C VAL A 192 -4.31 8.84 -24.54
N ILE A 193 -4.11 9.95 -25.21
CA ILE A 193 -4.63 11.26 -24.80
C ILE A 193 -5.55 11.80 -25.91
N ARG A 194 -6.71 12.31 -25.51
CA ARG A 194 -7.63 13.06 -26.38
C ARG A 194 -7.99 14.37 -25.71
N GLN A 195 -7.95 15.45 -26.48
CA GLN A 195 -8.40 16.78 -26.08
C GLN A 195 -9.46 17.26 -27.07
N SER A 196 -10.55 17.80 -26.55
CA SER A 196 -11.64 18.34 -27.36
C SER A 196 -12.10 19.68 -26.78
N ILE A 197 -12.15 20.67 -27.62
CA ILE A 197 -12.62 22.02 -27.28
C ILE A 197 -13.59 22.40 -28.39
N ASP A 198 -14.86 22.57 -28.01
CA ASP A 198 -15.92 22.86 -28.96
C ASP A 198 -15.98 21.79 -30.09
N ASN A 199 -15.86 22.23 -31.34
CA ASN A 199 -15.88 21.38 -32.55
C ASN A 199 -14.47 20.89 -32.98
N GLN A 200 -13.42 21.25 -32.25
CA GLN A 200 -12.05 20.86 -32.53
C GLN A 200 -11.58 19.76 -31.57
N SER A 201 -10.93 18.77 -32.10
CA SER A 201 -10.34 17.72 -31.27
C SER A 201 -8.99 17.23 -31.82
N GLY A 202 -8.15 16.79 -30.93
CA GLY A 202 -6.86 16.22 -31.26
C GLY A 202 -6.47 15.13 -30.27
N GLY A 203 -5.51 14.31 -30.66
CA GLY A 203 -5.01 13.23 -29.82
C GLY A 203 -3.49 13.11 -29.87
N SER A 204 -2.95 12.42 -28.89
CA SER A 204 -1.53 12.10 -28.78
C SER A 204 -1.33 10.83 -27.95
N VAL A 205 -0.10 10.35 -27.93
CA VAL A 205 0.35 9.30 -27.05
C VAL A 205 1.48 9.82 -26.18
N ALA A 206 1.66 9.24 -25.00
CA ALA A 206 2.77 9.59 -24.12
C ALA A 206 3.31 8.36 -23.38
N LEU A 207 4.54 8.48 -22.90
CA LEU A 207 5.21 7.51 -22.06
C LEU A 207 5.63 8.20 -20.76
N ASP A 208 5.39 7.52 -19.64
CA ASP A 208 5.97 7.87 -18.34
C ASP A 208 6.99 6.80 -17.94
N LEU A 209 8.12 7.24 -17.41
CA LEU A 209 9.16 6.37 -16.87
C LEU A 209 9.38 6.71 -15.40
N GLY A 210 9.56 5.68 -14.58
CA GLY A 210 9.72 5.82 -13.16
C GLY A 210 10.81 4.93 -12.57
N LEU A 211 11.41 5.42 -11.50
CA LEU A 211 12.39 4.72 -10.68
C LEU A 211 12.11 5.02 -9.21
N LEU A 212 12.20 3.99 -8.35
CA LEU A 212 12.27 4.11 -6.90
C LEU A 212 13.47 3.33 -6.38
N ARG A 213 14.19 3.90 -5.45
CA ARG A 213 15.28 3.24 -4.73
C ARG A 213 15.09 3.34 -3.24
N GLU A 214 15.04 2.21 -2.58
CA GLU A 214 14.97 2.08 -1.13
C GLU A 214 16.39 2.00 -0.56
N PHE A 215 16.68 2.75 0.51
CA PHE A 215 17.99 2.70 1.19
C PHE A 215 17.84 3.06 2.67
N ARG A 216 18.88 2.78 3.46
CA ARG A 216 18.90 3.12 4.89
C ARG A 216 20.05 4.09 5.18
N ARG A 217 19.76 5.08 6.01
CA ARG A 217 20.78 6.00 6.52
C ARG A 217 20.57 6.18 8.02
N GLY A 218 21.59 5.86 8.82
CA GLY A 218 21.46 5.88 10.29
C GLY A 218 20.36 4.95 10.82
N GLY A 219 20.13 3.78 10.18
CA GLY A 219 19.07 2.84 10.56
C GLY A 219 17.66 3.23 10.07
N VAL A 220 17.45 4.47 9.63
CA VAL A 220 16.14 4.96 9.13
C VAL A 220 15.99 4.59 7.64
N PRO A 221 14.86 3.99 7.22
CA PRO A 221 14.58 3.74 5.82
C PRO A 221 14.19 5.03 5.10
N TYR A 222 14.64 5.15 3.84
CA TYR A 222 14.30 6.21 2.91
C TYR A 222 13.95 5.59 1.56
N THR A 223 13.08 6.26 0.81
CA THR A 223 12.83 5.95 -0.59
C THR A 223 13.12 7.19 -1.43
N ALA A 224 14.05 7.10 -2.37
CA ALA A 224 14.24 8.11 -3.39
C ALA A 224 13.45 7.73 -4.65
N GLY A 225 12.78 8.70 -5.26
CA GLY A 225 11.99 8.53 -6.47
C GLY A 225 12.44 9.49 -7.56
N PHE A 226 12.43 9.01 -8.80
CA PHE A 226 12.59 9.83 -9.98
C PHE A 226 11.56 9.41 -11.03
N THR A 227 10.96 10.39 -11.70
CA THR A 227 10.05 10.11 -12.81
C THR A 227 10.13 11.19 -13.88
N VAL A 228 9.98 10.77 -15.12
CA VAL A 228 9.79 11.63 -16.29
C VAL A 228 8.42 11.29 -16.86
N GLN A 229 7.54 12.28 -16.95
CA GLN A 229 6.15 12.08 -17.33
C GLN A 229 5.81 12.83 -18.61
N ASN A 230 4.89 12.27 -19.39
CA ASN A 230 4.32 12.85 -20.59
C ASN A 230 5.34 13.03 -21.73
N ILE A 231 6.22 12.05 -21.93
CA ILE A 231 7.13 11.99 -23.09
C ILE A 231 6.30 11.64 -24.34
N GLY A 232 6.12 12.56 -25.25
CA GLY A 232 5.30 12.30 -26.45
C GLY A 232 5.29 13.43 -27.47
N PRO A 233 4.68 13.21 -28.65
CA PRO A 233 4.80 14.10 -29.81
C PRO A 233 3.91 15.37 -29.73
N GLY A 234 3.10 15.54 -28.70
CA GLY A 234 2.16 16.67 -28.60
C GLY A 234 0.88 16.47 -29.43
N ILE A 235 -0.09 17.38 -29.25
CA ILE A 235 -1.41 17.34 -29.89
C ILE A 235 -1.45 18.38 -31.00
N LYS A 236 -1.93 17.99 -32.19
CA LYS A 236 -2.28 18.93 -33.24
C LYS A 236 -3.72 19.39 -33.03
N LEU A 237 -3.91 20.69 -32.81
CA LEU A 237 -5.22 21.36 -32.77
C LEU A 237 -5.25 22.37 -33.89
N VAL A 238 -6.26 22.24 -34.74
CA VAL A 238 -6.40 23.02 -35.98
C VAL A 238 -5.13 22.84 -36.84
N ASP A 239 -4.29 23.83 -36.97
CA ASP A 239 -3.11 23.79 -37.83
C ASP A 239 -1.78 23.70 -37.10
N ARG A 240 -1.78 23.87 -35.77
CA ARG A 240 -0.55 23.89 -34.97
C ARG A 240 -0.44 22.69 -34.02
N ARG A 241 0.78 22.22 -33.83
CA ARG A 241 1.09 21.20 -32.85
C ARG A 241 1.62 21.85 -31.57
N TYR A 242 1.00 21.49 -30.44
CA TYR A 242 1.40 21.94 -29.10
C TYR A 242 2.00 20.77 -28.35
N GLY A 243 3.19 20.95 -27.78
CA GLY A 243 3.88 19.91 -27.01
C GLY A 243 3.06 19.43 -25.81
N LEU A 244 3.30 18.20 -25.37
CA LEU A 244 2.76 17.70 -24.11
C LEU A 244 3.49 18.35 -22.91
N PRO A 245 2.86 18.42 -21.74
CA PRO A 245 3.46 19.00 -20.53
C PRO A 245 4.48 18.03 -19.92
N LEU A 246 5.64 17.87 -20.54
CA LEU A 246 6.75 17.06 -20.04
C LEU A 246 7.17 17.56 -18.66
N VAL A 247 7.27 16.64 -17.68
CA VAL A 247 7.64 16.97 -16.31
C VAL A 247 8.71 16.02 -15.80
N PHE A 248 9.75 16.58 -15.19
CA PHE A 248 10.76 15.86 -14.42
C PHE A 248 10.45 16.02 -12.93
N LYS A 249 10.43 14.92 -12.18
CA LYS A 249 10.22 14.94 -10.74
C LYS A 249 11.27 14.11 -10.03
N ALA A 250 11.77 14.62 -8.92
CA ALA A 250 12.65 13.90 -8.00
C ALA A 250 12.08 14.03 -6.58
N GLY A 251 11.93 12.93 -5.88
CA GLY A 251 11.35 12.91 -4.56
C GLY A 251 12.17 12.11 -3.57
N LEU A 252 11.89 12.36 -2.31
CA LEU A 252 12.41 11.60 -1.16
C LEU A 252 11.28 11.39 -0.19
N SER A 253 11.13 10.17 0.31
CA SER A 253 10.19 9.86 1.39
C SER A 253 10.86 9.11 2.51
N ARG A 254 10.33 9.26 3.71
CA ARG A 254 10.74 8.50 4.87
C ARG A 254 9.59 8.33 5.86
N PRO A 255 9.51 7.21 6.59
CA PRO A 255 8.57 7.09 7.70
C PRO A 255 8.94 8.08 8.82
N LEU A 256 7.91 8.62 9.47
CA LEU A 256 8.06 9.40 10.70
C LEU A 256 8.15 8.46 11.91
N PRO A 257 8.78 8.91 13.02
CA PRO A 257 8.70 8.18 14.29
C PRO A 257 7.24 8.04 14.73
N GLY A 258 6.85 6.84 15.16
CA GLY A 258 5.50 6.55 15.62
C GLY A 258 4.74 5.60 14.67
N PRO A 259 3.42 5.47 14.81
CA PRO A 259 2.63 4.46 14.11
C PRO A 259 2.33 4.88 12.65
N GLY A 260 3.26 4.62 11.72
CA GLY A 260 2.98 4.67 10.28
C GLY A 260 2.93 6.07 9.64
N GLY A 261 3.47 7.10 10.29
CA GLY A 261 3.56 8.43 9.69
C GLY A 261 4.56 8.49 8.52
N LEU A 262 4.34 9.39 7.57
CA LEU A 262 5.14 9.56 6.37
C LEU A 262 5.48 11.04 6.14
N LEU A 263 6.75 11.30 5.87
CA LEU A 263 7.25 12.61 5.39
C LEU A 263 7.73 12.46 3.95
N THR A 264 7.30 13.36 3.08
CA THR A 264 7.69 13.38 1.67
C THR A 264 8.21 14.75 1.25
N LEU A 265 9.17 14.75 0.34
CA LEU A 265 9.72 15.93 -0.30
C LEU A 265 9.79 15.66 -1.80
N GLU A 266 9.42 16.62 -2.64
CA GLU A 266 9.48 16.51 -4.10
C GLU A 266 9.92 17.82 -4.73
N ALA A 267 10.84 17.74 -5.68
CA ALA A 267 11.15 18.80 -6.61
C ALA A 267 10.59 18.42 -7.99
N ALA A 268 9.92 19.34 -8.65
CA ALA A 268 9.33 19.13 -9.97
C ALA A 268 9.70 20.28 -10.91
N LYS A 269 10.07 19.94 -12.16
CA LYS A 269 10.35 20.89 -13.24
C LYS A 269 9.55 20.52 -14.47
N PRO A 270 8.41 21.18 -14.71
CA PRO A 270 7.71 21.12 -15.99
C PRO A 270 8.46 21.97 -17.04
N VAL A 271 8.34 21.60 -18.30
CA VAL A 271 8.98 22.35 -19.42
C VAL A 271 8.33 23.70 -19.65
N ASP A 272 7.07 23.86 -19.27
CA ASP A 272 6.24 25.04 -19.51
C ASP A 272 6.02 25.90 -18.24
N ASN A 273 6.78 25.68 -17.18
CA ASN A 273 6.63 26.48 -15.95
C ASN A 273 7.91 26.47 -15.10
N TYR A 274 7.96 27.35 -14.11
CA TYR A 274 9.02 27.39 -13.10
C TYR A 274 9.07 26.10 -12.28
N PRO A 275 10.26 25.78 -11.72
CA PRO A 275 10.37 24.64 -10.81
C PRO A 275 9.51 24.86 -9.55
N SER A 276 9.11 23.77 -8.95
CA SER A 276 8.39 23.77 -7.68
C SER A 276 9.01 22.77 -6.72
N VAL A 277 8.89 23.04 -5.42
CA VAL A 277 9.25 22.12 -4.34
C VAL A 277 8.01 21.90 -3.50
N ALA A 278 7.73 20.65 -3.16
CA ALA A 278 6.61 20.29 -2.32
C ALA A 278 7.06 19.46 -1.12
N VAL A 279 6.43 19.68 0.02
CA VAL A 279 6.58 18.88 1.22
C VAL A 279 5.21 18.34 1.63
N GLY A 280 5.16 17.10 2.03
CA GLY A 280 3.95 16.44 2.49
C GLY A 280 4.17 15.66 3.77
N VAL A 281 3.17 15.67 4.64
CA VAL A 281 3.16 14.92 5.88
C VAL A 281 1.85 14.15 5.98
N GLU A 282 1.94 12.87 6.29
CA GLU A 282 0.82 12.03 6.68
C GLU A 282 1.05 11.54 8.10
N TYR A 283 0.05 11.68 8.95
CA TYR A 283 0.11 11.24 10.33
C TYR A 283 -1.16 10.45 10.71
N PRO A 284 -1.06 9.14 10.95
CA PRO A 284 -2.18 8.35 11.45
C PRO A 284 -2.47 8.73 12.91
N LEU A 285 -3.67 9.25 13.17
CA LEU A 285 -4.16 9.53 14.51
C LEU A 285 -4.61 8.26 15.21
N THR A 286 -5.21 7.35 14.45
CA THR A 286 -5.68 6.03 14.89
C THR A 286 -5.36 5.00 13.82
N GLU A 287 -5.66 3.73 14.06
CA GLU A 287 -5.53 2.67 13.04
C GLU A 287 -6.44 2.90 11.81
N ARG A 288 -7.47 3.75 11.95
CA ARG A 288 -8.46 4.00 10.90
C ARG A 288 -8.45 5.41 10.35
N LEU A 289 -7.89 6.37 11.08
CA LEU A 289 -7.93 7.79 10.72
C LEU A 289 -6.52 8.34 10.55
N ALA A 290 -6.22 8.90 9.38
CA ALA A 290 -5.00 9.63 9.09
C ALA A 290 -5.29 11.09 8.72
N LEU A 291 -4.48 12.01 9.24
CA LEU A 291 -4.46 13.41 8.81
C LEU A 291 -3.28 13.65 7.88
N ARG A 292 -3.48 14.56 6.95
CA ARG A 292 -2.49 14.93 5.94
C ARG A 292 -2.42 16.42 5.76
N THR A 293 -1.23 16.89 5.50
CA THR A 293 -1.01 18.29 5.11
C THR A 293 0.18 18.37 4.18
N GLY A 294 0.19 19.36 3.34
CA GLY A 294 1.28 19.60 2.42
C GLY A 294 1.34 21.06 1.96
N TYR A 295 2.50 21.40 1.46
CA TYR A 295 2.73 22.71 0.87
C TYR A 295 3.59 22.57 -0.38
N ARG A 296 3.16 23.21 -1.48
CA ARG A 296 3.91 23.28 -2.73
C ARG A 296 4.31 24.72 -2.99
N TYR A 297 5.59 24.99 -2.83
CA TYR A 297 6.17 26.26 -3.25
C TYR A 297 6.46 26.24 -4.75
N ARG A 298 6.03 27.26 -5.47
CA ARG A 298 6.39 27.49 -6.86
C ARG A 298 7.11 28.85 -6.94
N GLN A 299 8.25 28.85 -7.58
CA GLN A 299 8.97 30.10 -7.83
C GLN A 299 8.08 31.05 -8.65
N TYR A 300 7.91 32.28 -8.20
CA TYR A 300 7.03 33.30 -8.78
C TYR A 300 5.53 32.92 -8.82
N GLY A 301 5.07 32.01 -7.97
CA GLY A 301 3.68 31.56 -7.91
C GLY A 301 2.82 32.18 -6.80
N ASN A 302 3.35 33.17 -6.07
CA ASN A 302 2.68 33.74 -4.88
C ASN A 302 1.58 34.78 -5.21
N GLU A 303 1.31 35.06 -6.47
CA GLU A 303 0.34 36.07 -6.92
C GLU A 303 -1.09 35.71 -6.58
N LEU A 304 -1.38 34.42 -6.41
CA LEU A 304 -2.72 33.94 -6.02
C LEU A 304 -2.97 33.99 -4.50
N GLY A 305 -2.06 34.59 -3.74
CA GLY A 305 -2.19 34.78 -2.30
C GLY A 305 -1.34 33.79 -1.48
N ALA A 306 -1.20 34.07 -0.19
CA ALA A 306 -0.35 33.30 0.74
C ALA A 306 -0.81 31.84 0.95
N SER A 307 -2.09 31.55 0.76
CA SER A 307 -2.65 30.19 0.89
C SER A 307 -2.43 29.31 -0.34
N PHE A 308 -1.98 29.91 -1.46
CA PHE A 308 -1.70 29.15 -2.68
C PHE A 308 -0.55 28.16 -2.47
N GLY A 309 -0.81 26.92 -2.80
CA GLY A 309 0.15 25.82 -2.59
C GLY A 309 -0.07 25.00 -1.31
N PHE A 310 -0.88 25.51 -0.37
CA PHE A 310 -1.31 24.73 0.80
C PHE A 310 -2.31 23.64 0.41
N SER A 311 -2.24 22.54 1.11
CA SER A 311 -3.23 21.46 1.03
C SER A 311 -3.37 20.77 2.38
N ALA A 312 -4.58 20.32 2.68
CA ALA A 312 -4.87 19.55 3.88
C ALA A 312 -5.89 18.45 3.55
N GLY A 313 -5.94 17.42 4.36
CA GLY A 313 -6.88 16.32 4.13
C GLY A 313 -6.91 15.31 5.26
N ALA A 314 -7.84 14.38 5.11
CA ALA A 314 -8.00 13.25 6.02
C ALA A 314 -8.34 11.99 5.22
N GLY A 315 -8.01 10.84 5.80
CA GLY A 315 -8.38 9.53 5.25
C GLY A 315 -8.92 8.63 6.33
N VAL A 316 -9.98 7.88 6.00
CA VAL A 316 -10.59 6.92 6.91
C VAL A 316 -10.62 5.55 6.25
N VAL A 317 -10.17 4.53 6.98
CA VAL A 317 -10.09 3.15 6.51
C VAL A 317 -11.15 2.30 7.19
N PHE A 318 -11.99 1.64 6.39
CA PHE A 318 -13.01 0.69 6.82
C PHE A 318 -12.77 -0.65 6.14
N ASP A 319 -12.11 -1.59 6.83
CA ASP A 319 -11.76 -2.90 6.30
C ASP A 319 -11.05 -2.81 4.92
N ARG A 320 -11.80 -2.96 3.83
CA ARG A 320 -11.30 -2.95 2.45
C ARG A 320 -11.51 -1.63 1.73
N LEU A 321 -12.26 -0.71 2.33
CA LEU A 321 -12.58 0.60 1.77
C LEU A 321 -11.74 1.68 2.46
N THR A 322 -11.23 2.60 1.65
CA THR A 322 -10.59 3.81 2.13
C THR A 322 -11.27 5.01 1.50
N PHE A 323 -11.68 5.96 2.34
CA PHE A 323 -12.22 7.25 1.93
C PHE A 323 -11.19 8.33 2.26
N ASP A 324 -10.81 9.10 1.27
CA ASP A 324 -9.88 10.21 1.45
C ASP A 324 -10.53 11.51 0.98
N TYR A 325 -10.27 12.57 1.70
CA TYR A 325 -10.66 13.93 1.37
C TYR A 325 -9.43 14.84 1.34
N ALA A 326 -9.41 15.78 0.39
CA ALA A 326 -8.42 16.84 0.33
C ALA A 326 -9.04 18.19 -0.01
N PHE A 327 -8.52 19.21 0.63
CA PHE A 327 -8.85 20.61 0.42
C PHE A 327 -7.62 21.37 -0.08
N THR A 328 -7.79 22.21 -1.10
CA THR A 328 -6.73 23.05 -1.63
C THR A 328 -7.29 24.43 -1.98
N PRO A 329 -6.85 25.49 -1.32
CA PRO A 329 -7.23 26.86 -1.67
C PRO A 329 -6.43 27.34 -2.88
N PHE A 330 -7.10 28.05 -3.79
CA PHE A 330 -6.51 28.70 -4.96
C PHE A 330 -6.62 30.24 -4.90
N GLY A 331 -6.73 30.79 -3.69
CA GLY A 331 -6.83 32.23 -3.45
C GLY A 331 -8.07 32.83 -4.13
N ALA A 332 -7.87 33.86 -4.94
CA ALA A 332 -8.96 34.55 -5.64
C ALA A 332 -9.74 33.68 -6.65
N LEU A 333 -9.17 32.54 -7.07
CA LEU A 333 -9.85 31.61 -7.97
C LEU A 333 -10.87 30.70 -7.26
N GLY A 334 -10.84 30.64 -5.92
CA GLY A 334 -11.72 29.80 -5.12
C GLY A 334 -11.01 28.60 -4.48
N ASN A 335 -11.77 27.58 -4.15
CA ASN A 335 -11.29 26.38 -3.47
C ASN A 335 -11.54 25.14 -4.32
N SER A 336 -10.80 24.09 -4.05
CA SER A 336 -11.02 22.78 -4.65
C SER A 336 -11.20 21.75 -3.57
N HIS A 337 -12.24 20.92 -3.74
CA HIS A 337 -12.61 19.81 -2.87
C HIS A 337 -12.41 18.50 -3.63
N ARG A 338 -11.69 17.57 -3.03
CA ARG A 338 -11.33 16.30 -3.66
C ARG A 338 -11.68 15.12 -2.79
N PHE A 339 -12.24 14.12 -3.41
CA PHE A 339 -12.69 12.90 -2.75
C PHE A 339 -12.09 11.68 -3.46
N SER A 340 -11.70 10.68 -2.68
CA SER A 340 -11.29 9.38 -3.22
C SER A 340 -11.99 8.28 -2.47
N ILE A 341 -12.42 7.27 -3.22
CA ILE A 341 -12.91 6.00 -2.70
C ILE A 341 -12.02 4.91 -3.29
N ASN A 342 -11.36 4.14 -2.42
CA ASN A 342 -10.46 3.08 -2.82
C ASN A 342 -10.94 1.76 -2.22
N LEU A 343 -11.07 0.72 -3.04
CA LEU A 343 -11.43 -0.63 -2.64
C LEU A 343 -10.24 -1.55 -2.88
N SER A 344 -9.81 -2.27 -1.83
CA SER A 344 -8.86 -3.37 -1.95
C SER A 344 -9.58 -4.71 -1.86
N PHE A 345 -9.31 -5.64 -2.79
CA PHE A 345 -10.00 -6.92 -2.87
C PHE A 345 -9.09 -8.04 -3.42
N GLY A 346 -9.57 -9.27 -3.24
CA GLY A 346 -8.77 -10.46 -3.48
C GLY A 346 -7.92 -10.79 -2.24
N ALA A 347 -7.58 -12.04 -2.05
CA ALA A 347 -6.49 -12.39 -1.17
C ALA A 347 -5.25 -11.68 -1.71
N ALA A 348 -4.41 -11.12 -0.85
CA ALA A 348 -3.02 -10.86 -1.20
C ALA A 348 -2.58 -12.15 -1.89
N GLY A 349 -2.30 -12.09 -3.20
CA GLY A 349 -2.04 -13.30 -3.97
C GLY A 349 -1.05 -14.12 -3.16
N ALA A 350 -1.46 -15.30 -2.74
CA ALA A 350 -0.58 -16.19 -2.02
C ALA A 350 0.70 -16.16 -2.84
N GLU A 351 1.74 -15.62 -2.26
CA GLU A 351 3.01 -15.30 -2.91
C GLU A 351 3.47 -16.47 -3.79
N ARG A 352 3.02 -16.43 -5.05
CA ARG A 352 3.64 -17.21 -6.10
C ARG A 352 4.69 -16.33 -6.76
N GLY A 353 5.64 -15.83 -5.94
CA GLY A 353 6.59 -14.95 -6.59
C GLY A 353 7.73 -14.31 -5.84
N ALA A 354 7.80 -14.33 -4.51
CA ALA A 354 9.10 -14.60 -3.91
C ALA A 354 9.22 -16.13 -3.98
N ALA A 355 10.24 -16.67 -4.62
CA ALA A 355 10.63 -18.03 -4.34
C ALA A 355 10.78 -18.04 -2.82
N ALA A 356 9.77 -18.58 -2.10
CA ALA A 356 9.89 -18.87 -0.70
C ALA A 356 11.26 -19.54 -0.61
N ALA A 357 12.13 -19.01 0.24
CA ALA A 357 13.43 -19.64 0.43
C ALA A 357 13.11 -21.14 0.53
N PRO A 358 13.68 -21.99 -0.32
CA PRO A 358 13.24 -23.37 -0.45
C PRO A 358 13.09 -23.87 0.96
N VAL A 359 11.89 -24.36 1.32
CA VAL A 359 11.63 -24.92 2.64
C VAL A 359 12.80 -25.86 2.82
N PRO A 360 13.69 -25.64 3.79
CA PRO A 360 14.85 -26.49 3.94
C PRO A 360 14.30 -27.92 3.94
N PRO A 361 14.85 -28.86 3.16
CA PRO A 361 14.30 -30.18 3.05
C PRO A 361 14.06 -30.69 4.47
N ALA A 362 12.83 -31.10 4.74
CA ALA A 362 12.46 -31.56 6.07
C ALA A 362 13.54 -32.52 6.52
N ALA A 363 14.15 -32.26 7.66
CA ALA A 363 15.12 -33.21 8.20
C ALA A 363 14.49 -34.62 8.12
N PRO A 364 15.20 -35.65 7.72
CA PRO A 364 14.62 -36.97 7.58
C PRO A 364 13.86 -37.31 8.85
N ALA A 365 12.63 -37.78 8.70
CA ALA A 365 11.81 -38.12 9.86
C ALA A 365 12.57 -39.18 10.69
N PRO A 366 12.56 -39.06 12.02
CA PRO A 366 13.08 -40.11 12.87
C PRO A 366 12.42 -41.46 12.51
N GLU A 367 13.10 -42.55 12.77
CA GLU A 367 12.55 -43.88 12.51
C GLU A 367 11.16 -44.04 13.19
N GLY A 368 10.17 -44.48 12.42
CA GLY A 368 8.79 -44.63 12.89
C GLY A 368 7.93 -43.38 12.83
N TYR A 369 8.45 -42.24 12.32
CA TYR A 369 7.70 -41.04 12.10
C TYR A 369 7.42 -40.77 10.61
N ARG A 370 6.29 -40.15 10.32
CA ARG A 370 5.93 -39.61 8.99
C ARG A 370 5.93 -38.10 9.02
N ASN A 371 6.59 -37.44 8.09
CA ASN A 371 6.61 -35.99 7.99
C ASN A 371 5.41 -35.46 7.22
N PHE A 372 4.77 -34.46 7.78
CA PHE A 372 3.70 -33.71 7.14
C PHE A 372 4.11 -32.23 7.00
N GLN A 373 3.80 -31.63 5.87
CA GLN A 373 4.01 -30.21 5.62
C GLN A 373 2.71 -29.46 5.91
N PHE A 374 2.79 -28.50 6.82
CA PHE A 374 1.70 -27.60 7.15
C PHE A 374 1.81 -26.34 6.33
N LYS A 375 0.74 -25.98 5.64
CA LYS A 375 0.64 -24.71 4.95
C LYS A 375 0.46 -23.59 5.96
N VAL A 376 1.38 -22.63 5.96
CA VAL A 376 1.36 -21.50 6.87
C VAL A 376 0.55 -20.35 6.25
N SER A 377 -0.35 -19.79 7.03
CA SER A 377 -1.16 -18.62 6.67
C SER A 377 -1.00 -17.54 7.75
N PRO A 378 -0.13 -16.54 7.51
CA PRO A 378 0.07 -15.46 8.46
C PRO A 378 -1.03 -14.40 8.34
N ARG A 379 -1.51 -13.92 9.49
CA ARG A 379 -2.39 -12.76 9.59
C ARG A 379 -1.65 -11.68 10.38
N PRO A 380 -1.33 -10.53 9.79
CA PRO A 380 -0.69 -9.45 10.52
C PRO A 380 -1.65 -8.89 11.57
N LEU A 381 -1.21 -8.77 12.82
CA LEU A 381 -1.95 -8.15 13.92
C LEU A 381 -1.48 -6.72 14.16
N THR A 382 -0.16 -6.50 14.16
CA THR A 382 0.43 -5.18 14.36
C THR A 382 1.77 -5.10 13.63
N LEU A 383 2.03 -3.95 12.99
CA LEU A 383 3.32 -3.62 12.40
C LEU A 383 4.05 -2.65 13.33
N SER A 384 5.27 -2.94 13.74
CA SER A 384 6.08 -2.06 14.59
C SER A 384 7.52 -2.00 14.08
N ALA A 385 8.24 -0.95 14.50
CA ALA A 385 9.67 -0.79 14.18
C ALA A 385 10.56 -1.94 14.72
N ARG A 386 10.06 -2.74 15.66
CA ARG A 386 10.75 -3.91 16.25
C ARG A 386 10.43 -5.23 15.56
N GLY A 387 9.57 -5.24 14.56
CA GLY A 387 9.07 -6.41 13.85
C GLY A 387 7.56 -6.38 13.74
N ALA A 388 7.01 -7.27 12.92
CA ALA A 388 5.58 -7.41 12.78
C ALA A 388 5.06 -8.53 13.69
N LYS A 389 3.95 -8.26 14.39
CA LYS A 389 3.25 -9.27 15.18
C LYS A 389 2.23 -9.97 14.27
N TYR A 390 2.33 -11.29 14.19
CA TYR A 390 1.47 -12.12 13.35
C TYR A 390 0.70 -13.13 14.19
N GLU A 391 -0.56 -13.34 13.84
CA GLU A 391 -1.27 -14.57 14.13
C GLU A 391 -0.97 -15.53 12.98
N ILE A 392 -0.34 -16.67 13.28
CA ILE A 392 0.05 -17.66 12.28
C ILE A 392 -0.83 -18.90 12.47
N LYS A 393 -1.52 -19.28 11.41
CA LYS A 393 -2.26 -20.54 11.35
C LYS A 393 -1.57 -21.46 10.36
N ALA A 394 -1.12 -22.63 10.85
CA ALA A 394 -0.53 -23.68 10.05
C ALA A 394 -1.50 -24.85 9.99
N VAL A 395 -1.83 -25.36 8.79
CA VAL A 395 -2.82 -26.42 8.59
C VAL A 395 -2.31 -27.55 7.70
N SER A 396 -2.74 -28.78 8.02
CA SER A 396 -2.54 -29.96 7.17
C SER A 396 -3.83 -30.80 7.14
N GLY A 397 -4.22 -31.25 5.94
CA GLY A 397 -5.41 -32.10 5.78
C GLY A 397 -5.19 -33.57 6.13
N GLU A 398 -3.94 -34.02 6.20
CA GLU A 398 -3.57 -35.45 6.28
C GLU A 398 -3.07 -35.88 7.66
N CYS A 399 -2.52 -34.95 8.46
CA CYS A 399 -2.00 -35.23 9.80
C CYS A 399 -3.14 -35.31 10.83
N GLY A 400 -3.01 -36.13 11.84
CA GLY A 400 -3.95 -36.17 12.98
C GLY A 400 -3.99 -34.85 13.77
N LEU A 401 -2.84 -34.21 13.94
CA LEU A 401 -2.74 -32.80 14.35
C LEU A 401 -2.90 -31.94 13.10
N TYR A 402 -4.06 -31.37 12.88
CA TYR A 402 -4.38 -30.75 11.61
C TYR A 402 -4.24 -29.22 11.60
N SER A 403 -4.16 -28.55 12.76
CA SER A 403 -4.02 -27.09 12.84
C SER A 403 -3.24 -26.64 14.07
N LEU A 404 -2.32 -25.70 13.83
CA LEU A 404 -1.55 -24.98 14.83
C LEU A 404 -1.79 -23.48 14.63
N THR A 405 -2.23 -22.78 15.68
CA THR A 405 -2.43 -21.32 15.65
C THR A 405 -1.65 -20.68 16.78
N PHE A 406 -0.80 -19.70 16.48
CA PHE A 406 0.03 -19.01 17.47
C PHE A 406 0.31 -17.57 17.08
N VAL A 407 0.67 -16.77 18.05
CA VAL A 407 1.06 -15.38 17.87
C VAL A 407 2.56 -15.25 18.02
N THR A 408 3.22 -14.62 17.05
CA THR A 408 4.66 -14.43 17.08
C THR A 408 5.08 -13.05 16.60
N LEU A 409 6.22 -12.59 17.10
CA LEU A 409 6.88 -11.38 16.64
C LEU A 409 8.02 -11.78 15.69
N LEU A 410 7.84 -11.55 14.39
CA LEU A 410 8.84 -11.87 13.39
C LEU A 410 9.68 -10.65 13.02
N ARG A 411 10.99 -10.87 12.93
CA ARG A 411 11.95 -9.94 12.33
C ARG A 411 12.44 -10.57 11.04
N GLY A 412 11.67 -10.43 9.95
CA GLY A 412 12.00 -11.03 8.68
C GLY A 412 10.80 -11.68 7.99
N GLU A 413 11.06 -12.62 7.11
CA GLU A 413 10.03 -13.31 6.35
C GLU A 413 9.28 -14.35 7.19
N VAL A 414 7.98 -14.47 6.96
CA VAL A 414 7.15 -15.53 7.56
C VAL A 414 7.52 -16.85 6.89
N PRO A 415 7.75 -17.94 7.64
CA PRO A 415 8.04 -19.24 7.03
C PRO A 415 6.87 -19.69 6.16
N ALA A 416 7.17 -20.21 4.96
CA ALA A 416 6.16 -20.67 4.00
C ALA A 416 5.47 -21.97 4.43
N GLY A 417 6.10 -22.72 5.34
CA GLY A 417 5.60 -23.98 5.84
C GLY A 417 6.19 -24.35 7.19
N LEU A 418 5.54 -25.26 7.88
CA LEU A 418 5.97 -25.87 9.12
C LEU A 418 5.95 -27.38 8.96
N SER A 419 7.04 -28.07 9.32
CA SER A 419 7.11 -29.54 9.33
C SER A 419 6.62 -30.08 10.67
N VAL A 420 5.74 -31.08 10.61
CA VAL A 420 5.30 -31.85 11.78
C VAL A 420 5.54 -33.33 11.49
N ALA A 421 6.24 -34.01 12.37
CA ALA A 421 6.42 -35.45 12.30
C ALA A 421 5.39 -36.13 13.20
N GLU A 422 4.59 -37.02 12.63
CA GLU A 422 3.60 -37.85 13.34
C GLU A 422 4.19 -39.24 13.57
N GLY A 423 4.26 -39.67 14.84
CA GLY A 423 4.75 -40.98 15.24
C GLY A 423 3.73 -42.08 14.99
N SER A 424 4.22 -43.26 14.55
CA SER A 424 3.39 -44.46 14.46
C SER A 424 2.90 -44.91 15.86
N PRO A 425 1.85 -45.71 15.97
CA PRO A 425 1.34 -46.20 17.25
C PRO A 425 2.42 -46.90 18.12
N SER A 426 3.37 -47.60 17.49
CA SER A 426 4.49 -48.23 18.21
C SER A 426 5.46 -47.22 18.80
N VAL A 427 5.77 -46.15 18.11
CA VAL A 427 6.60 -45.02 18.62
C VAL A 427 5.87 -44.26 19.73
N ALA A 428 4.57 -44.04 19.60
CA ALA A 428 3.77 -43.42 20.62
C ALA A 428 3.75 -44.25 21.91
N ALA A 429 3.66 -45.56 21.83
CA ALA A 429 3.74 -46.45 22.98
C ALA A 429 5.10 -46.39 23.70
N MET A 430 6.20 -46.11 22.99
CA MET A 430 7.56 -45.99 23.54
C MET A 430 7.90 -44.57 24.04
N ALA A 431 7.00 -43.62 23.93
CA ALA A 431 7.28 -42.18 24.23
C ALA A 431 7.40 -41.87 25.74
N GLY A 432 7.26 -42.87 26.63
CA GLY A 432 7.31 -42.65 28.08
C GLY A 432 6.16 -41.84 28.62
N LEU A 433 4.95 -42.06 28.12
CA LEU A 433 3.73 -41.39 28.55
C LEU A 433 3.37 -41.77 29.99
N PRO A 434 2.59 -40.95 30.73
CA PRO A 434 2.17 -41.22 32.10
C PRO A 434 1.39 -42.57 32.20
N ALA A 435 1.52 -43.25 33.35
CA ALA A 435 0.76 -44.45 33.63
C ALA A 435 -0.75 -44.16 33.61
N GLY A 436 -1.57 -45.09 33.11
CA GLY A 436 -3.02 -44.92 32.96
C GLY A 436 -3.42 -44.08 31.72
N THR A 437 -2.50 -43.91 30.74
CA THR A 437 -2.82 -43.25 29.47
C THR A 437 -2.55 -44.15 28.29
N LEU A 438 -3.50 -44.20 27.34
CA LEU A 438 -3.33 -44.90 26.06
C LEU A 438 -3.03 -43.89 24.96
N PRO A 439 -1.96 -44.03 24.18
CA PRO A 439 -1.60 -43.09 23.11
C PRO A 439 -2.59 -43.16 21.94
N LEU A 440 -3.10 -42.01 21.52
CA LEU A 440 -3.97 -41.83 20.37
C LEU A 440 -3.24 -41.13 19.21
N GLY A 441 -2.20 -40.36 19.50
CA GLY A 441 -1.34 -39.70 18.54
C GLY A 441 -0.12 -39.09 19.20
N LEU A 442 0.99 -39.04 18.48
CA LEU A 442 2.23 -38.42 18.94
C LEU A 442 2.80 -37.56 17.83
N TRP A 443 3.07 -36.30 18.13
CA TRP A 443 3.56 -35.33 17.15
C TRP A 443 4.80 -34.61 17.65
N ARG A 444 5.75 -34.39 16.73
CA ARG A 444 6.91 -33.49 16.91
C ARG A 444 6.79 -32.31 15.97
N ALA A 445 6.62 -31.14 16.52
CA ALA A 445 6.64 -29.91 15.74
C ALA A 445 8.09 -29.57 15.38
N GLY A 446 8.34 -29.22 14.11
CA GLY A 446 9.61 -28.64 13.68
C GLY A 446 9.90 -27.33 14.40
N ALA A 447 11.05 -26.70 14.11
CA ALA A 447 11.45 -25.46 14.75
C ALA A 447 10.36 -24.38 14.59
N LEU A 448 9.68 -24.08 15.69
CA LEU A 448 8.75 -22.95 15.77
C LEU A 448 9.53 -21.63 15.88
N PRO A 449 9.00 -20.51 15.39
CA PRO A 449 9.66 -19.21 15.51
C PRO A 449 10.01 -18.89 16.97
N GLY A 450 11.26 -18.52 17.24
CA GLY A 450 11.79 -18.34 18.59
C GLY A 450 11.20 -17.18 19.41
N ASN A 451 10.33 -16.35 18.79
CA ASN A 451 9.68 -15.21 19.45
C ASN A 451 8.17 -15.42 19.57
N LEU A 452 7.73 -16.64 19.82
CA LEU A 452 6.32 -16.97 20.04
C LEU A 452 5.79 -16.24 21.27
N GLN A 453 4.63 -15.60 21.16
CA GLN A 453 3.97 -14.91 22.25
C GLN A 453 2.64 -15.56 22.59
N GLY A 454 2.44 -15.87 23.87
CA GLY A 454 1.23 -16.53 24.35
C GLY A 454 1.22 -18.05 24.07
N ASP A 455 0.08 -18.64 24.36
CA ASP A 455 -0.10 -20.09 24.20
C ASP A 455 -0.37 -20.46 22.75
N LEU A 456 0.06 -21.67 22.38
CA LEU A 456 -0.19 -22.28 21.09
C LEU A 456 -1.56 -22.98 21.12
N LYS A 457 -2.47 -22.57 20.26
CA LYS A 457 -3.73 -23.31 20.05
C LYS A 457 -3.48 -24.48 19.11
N ILE A 458 -3.70 -25.67 19.62
CA ILE A 458 -3.60 -26.92 18.85
C ILE A 458 -5.00 -27.45 18.56
N GLU A 459 -5.23 -27.86 17.32
CA GLU A 459 -6.44 -28.56 16.90
C GLU A 459 -6.06 -29.91 16.30
N PHE A 460 -6.62 -31.00 16.85
CA PHE A 460 -6.33 -32.37 16.44
C PHE A 460 -7.60 -33.21 16.35
N ARG A 461 -7.54 -34.33 15.67
CA ARG A 461 -8.64 -35.26 15.44
C ARG A 461 -8.31 -36.64 15.96
N VAL A 462 -9.29 -37.31 16.51
CA VAL A 462 -9.21 -38.69 17.01
C VAL A 462 -10.35 -39.50 16.38
N PRO A 463 -10.08 -40.72 15.85
CA PRO A 463 -11.13 -41.59 15.36
C PRO A 463 -12.16 -41.90 16.46
N LYS A 464 -13.45 -41.91 16.12
CA LYS A 464 -14.53 -42.16 17.09
C LYS A 464 -14.48 -43.54 17.71
N GLU A 465 -13.90 -44.51 16.99
CA GLU A 465 -13.69 -45.88 17.44
C GLU A 465 -12.62 -46.01 18.54
N ASP A 466 -11.67 -45.08 18.59
CA ASP A 466 -10.52 -45.18 19.51
C ASP A 466 -10.77 -44.56 20.88
N ALA A 467 -11.63 -43.52 20.97
CA ALA A 467 -11.91 -42.91 22.26
C ALA A 467 -13.27 -42.20 22.33
N ALA A 468 -13.97 -42.33 23.46
CA ALA A 468 -15.10 -41.47 23.80
C ALA A 468 -14.62 -40.02 24.02
N ALA A 469 -15.40 -39.05 23.57
CA ALA A 469 -15.00 -37.62 23.58
C ALA A 469 -14.63 -37.08 24.98
N GLN A 470 -15.10 -37.70 26.03
CA GLN A 470 -14.89 -37.25 27.43
C GLN A 470 -13.57 -37.71 28.05
N THR A 471 -12.83 -38.65 27.43
CA THR A 471 -11.61 -39.24 27.96
C THR A 471 -10.35 -38.80 27.27
N VAL A 472 -10.42 -37.91 26.28
CA VAL A 472 -9.27 -37.45 25.50
C VAL A 472 -8.59 -36.27 26.15
N ALA A 473 -7.27 -36.33 26.29
CA ALA A 473 -6.45 -35.22 26.72
C ALA A 473 -5.28 -34.98 25.76
N LEU A 474 -4.76 -33.75 25.73
CA LEU A 474 -3.52 -33.40 25.05
C LEU A 474 -2.42 -33.20 26.09
N LEU A 475 -1.34 -33.95 25.94
CA LEU A 475 -0.13 -33.80 26.72
C LEU A 475 0.93 -33.05 25.91
N TYR A 476 1.76 -32.27 26.57
CA TYR A 476 2.94 -31.63 25.99
C TYR A 476 4.18 -31.92 26.85
N LYS A 477 5.33 -32.02 26.22
CA LYS A 477 6.59 -32.35 26.91
C LYS A 477 7.36 -31.09 27.28
N ALA A 478 7.54 -30.84 28.57
CA ALA A 478 8.28 -29.70 29.10
C ALA A 478 9.29 -30.15 30.15
N GLY A 479 10.58 -29.81 29.99
CA GLY A 479 11.64 -30.20 30.93
C GLY A 479 11.82 -31.72 31.07
N GLY A 480 11.57 -32.46 29.98
CA GLY A 480 11.71 -33.94 29.98
C GLY A 480 10.50 -34.69 30.51
N SER A 481 9.48 -34.03 31.08
CA SER A 481 8.26 -34.66 31.60
C SER A 481 7.03 -34.25 30.81
N TRP A 482 6.04 -35.17 30.74
CA TRP A 482 4.75 -34.90 30.15
C TRP A 482 3.83 -34.13 31.11
N LYS A 483 3.19 -33.08 30.59
CA LYS A 483 2.23 -32.26 31.32
C LYS A 483 0.90 -32.25 30.58
N ASP A 484 -0.20 -32.30 31.32
CA ASP A 484 -1.53 -32.27 30.76
C ASP A 484 -1.98 -30.83 30.49
N ALA A 485 -2.44 -30.58 29.26
CA ALA A 485 -3.05 -29.33 28.87
C ALA A 485 -4.60 -29.41 28.82
N GLY A 486 -5.16 -30.61 29.10
CA GLY A 486 -6.55 -30.88 28.81
C GLY A 486 -6.84 -30.91 27.29
N ALA A 487 -8.06 -31.15 26.93
CA ALA A 487 -8.59 -30.97 25.58
C ALA A 487 -10.09 -30.74 25.63
N ALA A 488 -10.60 -29.82 24.83
CA ALA A 488 -12.03 -29.58 24.71
C ALA A 488 -12.52 -30.09 23.36
N LEU A 489 -13.65 -30.81 23.35
CA LEU A 489 -14.31 -31.22 22.13
C LEU A 489 -14.79 -29.96 21.38
N SER A 490 -14.33 -29.77 20.15
CA SER A 490 -14.67 -28.62 19.30
C SER A 490 -15.65 -28.96 18.18
N GLY A 491 -15.90 -30.25 17.94
CA GLY A 491 -16.81 -30.73 16.90
C GLY A 491 -16.54 -32.18 16.53
N GLY A 492 -17.08 -32.64 15.42
CA GLY A 492 -16.85 -33.96 14.87
C GLY A 492 -17.55 -34.14 13.53
N ASP A 493 -17.08 -35.12 12.76
CA ASP A 493 -17.73 -35.60 11.53
C ASP A 493 -18.16 -37.08 11.69
N GLU A 494 -18.43 -37.78 10.62
CA GLU A 494 -18.84 -39.20 10.68
C GLU A 494 -17.75 -40.12 11.25
N LYS A 495 -16.48 -39.79 11.07
CA LYS A 495 -15.30 -40.64 11.38
C LYS A 495 -14.51 -40.17 12.59
N PHE A 496 -14.43 -38.86 12.82
CA PHE A 496 -13.55 -38.27 13.80
C PHE A 496 -14.26 -37.37 14.81
N ASN A 497 -13.75 -37.33 16.04
CA ASN A 497 -13.99 -36.28 16.99
C ASN A 497 -12.85 -35.24 16.86
N PHE A 498 -13.19 -33.94 16.88
CA PHE A 498 -12.24 -32.83 16.80
C PHE A 498 -12.04 -32.19 18.17
N PHE A 499 -10.79 -31.97 18.54
CA PHE A 499 -10.42 -31.42 19.85
C PHE A 499 -9.56 -30.17 19.68
N THR A 500 -9.64 -29.27 20.66
CA THR A 500 -8.80 -28.10 20.77
C THR A 500 -8.17 -28.02 22.16
N ALA A 501 -6.90 -27.59 22.23
CA ALA A 501 -6.20 -27.32 23.47
C ALA A 501 -5.30 -26.07 23.33
N LEU A 502 -5.06 -25.39 24.44
CA LEU A 502 -4.09 -24.30 24.56
C LEU A 502 -2.86 -24.85 25.30
N VAL A 503 -1.71 -24.78 24.68
CA VAL A 503 -0.48 -25.32 25.24
C VAL A 503 0.68 -24.35 25.08
N PRO A 504 1.66 -24.35 25.98
CA PRO A 504 2.93 -23.69 25.75
C PRO A 504 3.66 -24.30 24.54
N GLN A 505 4.59 -23.55 23.98
CA GLN A 505 5.47 -24.09 22.94
C GLN A 505 6.28 -25.26 23.48
N ALA A 506 6.16 -26.42 22.84
CA ALA A 506 6.90 -27.62 23.17
C ALA A 506 7.36 -28.33 21.88
N ALA A 507 8.38 -29.18 22.01
CA ALA A 507 8.89 -29.96 20.89
C ALA A 507 8.01 -31.18 20.58
N GLU A 508 7.30 -31.72 21.57
CA GLU A 508 6.48 -32.94 21.44
C GLU A 508 5.10 -32.74 22.07
N TYR A 509 4.08 -33.28 21.40
CA TYR A 509 2.69 -33.29 21.81
C TYR A 509 2.11 -34.70 21.66
N ALA A 510 1.28 -35.14 22.58
CA ALA A 510 0.62 -36.43 22.50
C ALA A 510 -0.88 -36.31 22.83
N ALA A 511 -1.74 -36.81 21.97
CA ALA A 511 -3.12 -37.09 22.32
C ALA A 511 -3.19 -38.43 23.02
N VAL A 512 -3.87 -38.48 24.15
CA VAL A 512 -4.02 -39.69 24.95
C VAL A 512 -5.46 -39.90 25.38
N LYS A 513 -5.84 -41.15 25.54
CA LYS A 513 -7.04 -41.56 26.26
C LYS A 513 -6.66 -41.77 27.74
N LYS A 514 -7.37 -41.17 28.65
CA LYS A 514 -7.27 -41.42 30.09
C LYS A 514 -8.24 -42.52 30.49
N ASP A 515 -7.75 -43.44 31.35
CA ASP A 515 -8.60 -44.47 31.96
C ASP A 515 -9.65 -43.90 32.88
#